data_32d94c82b40470280568e31abae5a0f9
#
_entry.id   32d94c82b40470280568e31abae5a0f9
#
_cell.length_a   1.000
_cell.length_b   1.000
_cell.length_c   1.000
_cell.angle_alpha   90.00
_cell.angle_beta   90.00
_cell.angle_gamma   90.00
#
_symmetry.space_group_name_H-M   'P 1'
#
loop_
_entity.id
_entity.type
_entity.pdbx_description
1 polymer ?
#
loop_
_entity_poly.entity_id
_entity_poly.type
_entity_poly.pdbx_seq_one_letter_code
_entity_poly.pdbx_strand_id
1 'polypeptide(L)'
;MGAKGFVMLPDQGPVWNMAPGRSATLKMQSGETGESLMMFEEIAPVGTTTNFHFHHYSDEMAYVLSGEITFKIGEKITVGGPGTCAFMPRGVPHAWKTTGGETARVLFIYTPAEAGKALEELQQLQCPVASRPRQVFQRHGTEAVGPPPF
;
A
#
# COMPACT_ATOMS: atom_id res chain seq x y z
N MET A 1 -4.46 19.86 18.39
CA MET A 1 -5.81 19.26 18.53
C MET A 1 -5.79 17.83 17.99
N GLY A 2 -6.50 16.95 18.66
CA GLY A 2 -6.66 15.58 18.20
C GLY A 2 -7.52 15.49 16.93
N ALA A 3 -7.46 14.34 16.29
CA ALA A 3 -8.28 14.04 15.13
C ALA A 3 -9.76 13.93 15.51
N LYS A 4 -10.63 14.25 14.59
CA LYS A 4 -12.07 14.06 14.73
C LYS A 4 -12.48 12.74 14.11
N GLY A 5 -13.47 12.07 14.70
CA GLY A 5 -14.03 10.86 14.09
C GLY A 5 -14.74 11.17 12.78
N PHE A 6 -14.67 10.22 11.84
CA PHE A 6 -15.36 10.34 10.54
C PHE A 6 -15.69 8.95 9.98
N VAL A 7 -16.57 8.96 9.00
CA VAL A 7 -16.93 7.73 8.24
C VAL A 7 -16.67 8.02 6.77
N MET A 8 -15.96 7.09 6.11
CA MET A 8 -15.71 7.15 4.67
C MET A 8 -16.52 6.06 3.99
N LEU A 9 -17.49 6.45 3.17
CA LEU A 9 -18.37 5.52 2.47
C LEU A 9 -17.66 4.85 1.29
N PRO A 10 -18.19 3.73 0.73
CA PRO A 10 -17.49 2.95 -0.29
C PRO A 10 -16.98 3.75 -1.49
N ASP A 11 -17.76 4.71 -1.98
CA ASP A 11 -17.40 5.48 -3.17
C ASP A 11 -16.69 6.80 -2.85
N GLN A 12 -16.24 6.99 -1.62
CA GLN A 12 -15.59 8.20 -1.17
C GLN A 12 -14.10 8.01 -0.99
N GLY A 13 -13.36 9.09 -1.10
CA GLY A 13 -11.92 9.16 -0.95
C GLY A 13 -11.21 9.51 -2.25
N PRO A 14 -10.08 10.23 -2.17
CA PRO A 14 -9.28 10.53 -3.34
C PRO A 14 -8.74 9.25 -3.99
N VAL A 15 -8.67 9.23 -5.32
CA VAL A 15 -8.17 8.07 -6.07
C VAL A 15 -6.85 8.43 -6.75
N TRP A 16 -5.85 7.58 -6.56
CA TRP A 16 -4.63 7.63 -7.33
C TRP A 16 -4.69 6.57 -8.43
N ASN A 17 -4.77 7.02 -9.68
CA ASN A 17 -4.73 6.13 -10.84
C ASN A 17 -3.26 5.79 -11.15
N MET A 18 -2.80 4.64 -10.67
CA MET A 18 -1.39 4.25 -10.67
C MET A 18 -0.92 3.75 -12.03
N ALA A 19 -1.77 2.97 -12.69
CA ALA A 19 -1.52 2.35 -13.99
C ALA A 19 -2.86 1.91 -14.57
N PRO A 20 -2.92 1.48 -15.85
CA PRO A 20 -4.16 0.94 -16.40
C PRO A 20 -4.72 -0.19 -15.54
N GLY A 21 -5.95 -0.01 -15.05
CA GLY A 21 -6.64 -0.97 -14.19
C GLY A 21 -6.13 -1.03 -12.75
N ARG A 22 -5.08 -0.29 -12.39
CA ARG A 22 -4.52 -0.27 -11.04
C ARG A 22 -4.78 1.08 -10.38
N SER A 23 -5.40 1.07 -9.21
CA SER A 23 -5.72 2.30 -8.49
C SER A 23 -5.63 2.09 -6.98
N ALA A 24 -5.42 3.20 -6.25
CA ALA A 24 -5.51 3.24 -4.81
C ALA A 24 -6.52 4.31 -4.41
N THR A 25 -7.49 3.95 -3.60
CA THR A 25 -8.45 4.88 -3.00
C THR A 25 -8.02 5.16 -1.58
N LEU A 26 -7.72 6.43 -1.28
CA LEU A 26 -7.24 6.84 0.03
C LEU A 26 -8.42 6.97 0.99
N LYS A 27 -8.58 6.01 1.89
CA LYS A 27 -9.73 5.94 2.80
C LYS A 27 -9.53 6.72 4.08
N MET A 28 -8.29 6.78 4.58
CA MET A 28 -7.93 7.59 5.76
C MET A 28 -6.56 8.20 5.51
N GLN A 29 -6.51 9.51 5.39
CA GLN A 29 -5.26 10.22 5.13
C GLN A 29 -4.58 10.63 6.44
N SER A 30 -3.27 10.85 6.39
CA SER A 30 -2.45 11.17 7.56
C SER A 30 -2.98 12.36 8.36
N GLY A 31 -3.35 13.43 7.68
CA GLY A 31 -3.89 14.64 8.33
C GLY A 31 -5.25 14.43 8.98
N GLU A 32 -6.04 13.47 8.48
CA GLU A 32 -7.37 13.18 9.01
C GLU A 32 -7.33 12.38 10.31
N THR A 33 -6.26 11.60 10.52
CA THR A 33 -6.11 10.68 11.65
C THR A 33 -5.17 11.19 12.73
N GLY A 34 -4.72 12.43 12.64
CA GLY A 34 -3.70 12.96 13.55
C GLY A 34 -2.38 12.22 13.44
N GLU A 35 -1.99 11.82 12.24
CA GLU A 35 -0.75 11.09 11.93
C GLU A 35 -0.70 9.67 12.49
N SER A 36 -1.79 9.14 13.04
CA SER A 36 -1.78 7.82 13.69
C SER A 36 -1.76 6.68 12.70
N LEU A 37 -2.43 6.84 11.56
CA LEU A 37 -2.45 5.84 10.48
C LEU A 37 -2.83 6.46 9.15
N MET A 38 -2.51 5.74 8.07
CA MET A 38 -3.01 6.02 6.72
C MET A 38 -3.56 4.72 6.16
N MET A 39 -4.74 4.75 5.54
CA MET A 39 -5.41 3.56 5.02
C MET A 39 -5.81 3.79 3.57
N PHE A 40 -5.55 2.81 2.71
CA PHE A 40 -6.01 2.85 1.33
C PHE A 40 -6.42 1.45 0.85
N GLU A 41 -7.31 1.43 -0.14
CA GLU A 41 -7.72 0.20 -0.82
C GLU A 41 -7.12 0.21 -2.23
N GLU A 42 -6.36 -0.83 -2.54
CA GLU A 42 -5.78 -0.97 -3.87
C GLU A 42 -6.54 -1.99 -4.71
N ILE A 43 -6.82 -1.62 -5.97
CA ILE A 43 -7.28 -2.53 -7.01
C ILE A 43 -6.04 -2.89 -7.82
N ALA A 44 -5.68 -4.16 -7.82
CA ALA A 44 -4.42 -4.65 -8.35
C ALA A 44 -4.64 -5.79 -9.35
N PRO A 45 -4.53 -5.52 -10.66
CA PRO A 45 -4.62 -6.55 -11.69
C PRO A 45 -3.59 -7.66 -11.49
N VAL A 46 -3.84 -8.84 -12.06
CA VAL A 46 -2.89 -9.95 -12.03
C VAL A 46 -1.52 -9.50 -12.53
N GLY A 47 -0.48 -9.87 -11.80
CA GLY A 47 0.89 -9.49 -12.10
C GLY A 47 1.36 -8.17 -11.49
N THR A 48 0.46 -7.40 -10.89
CA THR A 48 0.85 -6.21 -10.11
C THR A 48 1.79 -6.64 -8.99
N THR A 49 2.90 -5.93 -8.84
CA THR A 49 3.92 -6.26 -7.83
C THR A 49 4.62 -5.02 -7.34
N THR A 50 5.29 -5.13 -6.18
CA THR A 50 6.17 -4.10 -5.65
C THR A 50 7.62 -4.54 -5.73
N ASN A 51 8.54 -3.58 -5.69
CA ASN A 51 9.94 -3.87 -5.42
C ASN A 51 10.08 -4.44 -4.01
N PHE A 52 11.17 -5.14 -3.76
CA PHE A 52 11.53 -5.56 -2.40
C PHE A 52 12.01 -4.32 -1.65
N HIS A 53 11.30 -3.95 -0.56
CA HIS A 53 11.52 -2.68 0.14
C HIS A 53 11.12 -2.77 1.60
N PHE A 54 11.54 -1.79 2.39
CA PHE A 54 11.09 -1.66 3.78
C PHE A 54 10.76 -0.20 4.10
N HIS A 55 10.07 0.00 5.20
CA HIS A 55 9.70 1.31 5.72
C HIS A 55 10.47 1.56 7.02
N HIS A 56 11.09 2.73 7.13
CA HIS A 56 11.83 3.12 8.34
C HIS A 56 10.90 3.53 9.49
N TYR A 57 9.75 4.13 9.16
CA TYR A 57 8.93 4.86 10.14
C TYR A 57 7.49 4.38 10.26
N SER A 58 7.14 3.31 9.58
CA SER A 58 5.78 2.79 9.61
C SER A 58 5.79 1.27 9.59
N ASP A 59 4.90 0.67 10.37
CA ASP A 59 4.49 -0.71 10.14
C ASP A 59 3.43 -0.70 9.04
N GLU A 60 3.34 -1.78 8.29
CA GLU A 60 2.34 -1.94 7.24
C GLU A 60 1.51 -3.19 7.49
N MET A 61 0.23 -3.08 7.26
CA MET A 61 -0.70 -4.20 7.33
C MET A 61 -1.45 -4.31 6.02
N ALA A 62 -1.76 -5.53 5.60
CA ALA A 62 -2.58 -5.81 4.43
C ALA A 62 -3.70 -6.77 4.81
N TYR A 63 -4.86 -6.56 4.21
CA TYR A 63 -6.00 -7.47 4.31
C TYR A 63 -6.56 -7.72 2.91
N VAL A 64 -6.54 -8.96 2.46
CA VAL A 64 -7.02 -9.34 1.12
C VAL A 64 -8.55 -9.41 1.15
N LEU A 65 -9.19 -8.55 0.37
CA LEU A 65 -10.65 -8.51 0.27
C LEU A 65 -11.15 -9.45 -0.83
N SER A 66 -10.45 -9.51 -1.96
CA SER A 66 -10.75 -10.42 -3.06
C SER A 66 -9.49 -10.69 -3.87
N GLY A 67 -9.48 -11.79 -4.62
CA GLY A 67 -8.32 -12.21 -5.38
C GLY A 67 -7.30 -12.95 -4.53
N GLU A 68 -6.07 -13.07 -5.04
CA GLU A 68 -4.99 -13.81 -4.37
C GLU A 68 -3.71 -12.96 -4.39
N ILE A 69 -3.06 -12.89 -3.25
CA ILE A 69 -1.78 -12.20 -3.11
C ILE A 69 -0.71 -13.18 -2.64
N THR A 70 0.46 -13.13 -3.29
CA THR A 70 1.67 -13.76 -2.80
C THR A 70 2.49 -12.69 -2.09
N PHE A 71 2.76 -12.91 -0.80
CA PHE A 71 3.58 -12.03 0.03
C PHE A 71 4.97 -12.63 0.21
N LYS A 72 6.01 -11.79 0.14
CA LYS A 72 7.31 -12.12 0.69
C LYS A 72 7.61 -11.15 1.82
N ILE A 73 7.81 -11.67 3.03
CA ILE A 73 8.14 -10.88 4.22
C ILE A 73 9.41 -11.48 4.82
N GLY A 74 10.51 -10.71 4.79
CA GLY A 74 11.82 -11.28 5.05
C GLY A 74 12.09 -12.40 4.04
N GLU A 75 12.42 -13.58 4.54
CA GLU A 75 12.70 -14.77 3.69
C GLU A 75 11.47 -15.63 3.40
N LYS A 76 10.34 -15.34 4.08
CA LYS A 76 9.16 -16.20 3.99
C LYS A 76 8.23 -15.76 2.89
N ILE A 77 7.80 -16.71 2.05
CA ILE A 77 6.80 -16.51 1.00
C ILE A 77 5.50 -17.22 1.42
N THR A 78 4.39 -16.50 1.31
CA THR A 78 3.06 -17.04 1.65
C THR A 78 2.06 -16.58 0.60
N VAL A 79 1.21 -17.49 0.15
CA VAL A 79 0.11 -17.23 -0.78
C VAL A 79 -1.20 -17.20 0.00
N GLY A 80 -1.99 -16.17 -0.18
CA GLY A 80 -3.27 -16.06 0.52
C GLY A 80 -4.38 -15.45 -0.31
N GLY A 81 -5.57 -16.01 -0.15
CA GLY A 81 -6.81 -15.52 -0.75
C GLY A 81 -7.58 -14.60 0.19
N PRO A 82 -8.89 -14.37 -0.10
CA PRO A 82 -9.72 -13.47 0.71
C PRO A 82 -9.73 -13.83 2.19
N GLY A 83 -9.59 -12.82 3.05
CA GLY A 83 -9.51 -12.99 4.50
C GLY A 83 -8.08 -13.13 5.01
N THR A 84 -7.08 -13.26 4.14
CA THR A 84 -5.68 -13.26 4.54
C THR A 84 -5.28 -11.88 5.02
N CYS A 85 -4.58 -11.81 6.16
CA CYS A 85 -3.96 -10.58 6.60
C CYS A 85 -2.44 -10.77 6.78
N ALA A 86 -1.68 -9.71 6.51
CA ALA A 86 -0.23 -9.72 6.61
C ALA A 86 0.23 -8.56 7.49
N PHE A 87 1.28 -8.80 8.27
CA PHE A 87 1.93 -7.75 9.05
C PHE A 87 3.38 -7.62 8.59
N MET A 88 3.73 -6.43 8.13
CA MET A 88 5.06 -6.08 7.62
C MET A 88 5.67 -5.03 8.55
N PRO A 89 6.46 -5.49 9.57
CA PRO A 89 7.02 -4.53 10.54
C PRO A 89 8.00 -3.57 9.88
N ARG A 90 8.10 -2.37 10.41
CA ARG A 90 9.12 -1.42 9.96
C ARG A 90 10.52 -2.06 10.02
N GLY A 91 11.35 -1.73 9.04
CA GLY A 91 12.71 -2.27 8.94
C GLY A 91 12.80 -3.66 8.32
N VAL A 92 11.70 -4.36 8.13
CA VAL A 92 11.69 -5.71 7.53
C VAL A 92 11.35 -5.60 6.05
N PRO A 93 12.26 -6.03 5.15
CA PRO A 93 11.99 -6.01 3.72
C PRO A 93 10.83 -6.91 3.34
N HIS A 94 9.98 -6.41 2.46
CA HIS A 94 8.81 -7.13 1.99
C HIS A 94 8.42 -6.71 0.58
N ALA A 95 7.61 -7.54 -0.04
CA ALA A 95 6.99 -7.28 -1.33
C ALA A 95 5.72 -8.12 -1.45
N TRP A 96 4.87 -7.76 -2.40
CA TRP A 96 3.69 -8.55 -2.73
C TRP A 96 3.47 -8.56 -4.24
N LYS A 97 2.72 -9.55 -4.67
CA LYS A 97 2.32 -9.71 -6.08
C LYS A 97 0.91 -10.27 -6.14
N THR A 98 0.09 -9.70 -7.04
CA THR A 98 -1.20 -10.29 -7.36
C THR A 98 -0.98 -11.53 -8.20
N THR A 99 -1.38 -12.67 -7.66
CA THR A 99 -1.30 -13.99 -8.28
C THR A 99 -2.70 -14.56 -8.49
N GLY A 100 -2.79 -15.82 -8.95
CA GLY A 100 -4.08 -16.38 -9.32
C GLY A 100 -4.56 -15.85 -10.65
N GLY A 101 -5.88 -15.91 -10.90
CA GLY A 101 -6.48 -15.63 -12.21
C GLY A 101 -7.35 -14.37 -12.26
N GLU A 102 -7.41 -13.56 -11.19
CA GLU A 102 -8.28 -12.40 -11.15
C GLU A 102 -7.63 -11.18 -10.48
N THR A 103 -8.17 -10.01 -10.77
CA THR A 103 -7.78 -8.76 -10.10
C THR A 103 -8.03 -8.87 -8.60
N ALA A 104 -7.06 -8.43 -7.80
CA ALA A 104 -7.20 -8.43 -6.36
C ALA A 104 -7.68 -7.07 -5.85
N ARG A 105 -8.35 -7.09 -4.70
CA ARG A 105 -8.65 -5.90 -3.89
C ARG A 105 -8.02 -6.12 -2.53
N VAL A 106 -7.19 -5.17 -2.11
CA VAL A 106 -6.42 -5.29 -0.88
C VAL A 106 -6.52 -4.00 -0.09
N LEU A 107 -6.80 -4.12 1.21
CA LEU A 107 -6.76 -3.00 2.13
C LEU A 107 -5.36 -2.93 2.74
N PHE A 108 -4.72 -1.76 2.66
CA PHE A 108 -3.42 -1.50 3.26
C PHE A 108 -3.52 -0.42 4.34
N ILE A 109 -2.78 -0.59 5.41
CA ILE A 109 -2.70 0.37 6.52
C ILE A 109 -1.24 0.59 6.88
N TYR A 110 -0.83 1.87 6.98
CA TYR A 110 0.45 2.27 7.57
C TYR A 110 0.22 2.89 8.93
N THR A 111 0.99 2.48 9.93
CA THR A 111 0.93 3.05 11.28
C THR A 111 2.33 3.15 11.90
N PRO A 112 2.81 4.35 12.31
CA PRO A 112 2.24 5.68 12.01
C PRO A 112 2.06 5.94 10.52
N ALA A 113 1.41 7.05 10.18
CA ALA A 113 1.01 7.34 8.81
C ALA A 113 2.15 7.67 7.84
N GLU A 114 3.37 7.82 8.29
CA GLU A 114 4.47 8.46 7.54
C GLU A 114 4.68 7.86 6.13
N ALA A 115 4.75 6.53 6.01
CA ALA A 115 4.94 5.90 4.71
C ALA A 115 3.80 6.20 3.73
N GLY A 116 2.58 6.34 4.25
CA GLY A 116 1.40 6.63 3.45
C GLY A 116 1.37 8.03 2.85
N LYS A 117 2.14 8.95 3.41
CA LYS A 117 2.24 10.32 2.87
C LYS A 117 2.80 10.34 1.45
N ALA A 118 3.62 9.35 1.09
CA ALA A 118 4.10 9.19 -0.28
C ALA A 118 2.93 8.97 -1.25
N LEU A 119 1.98 8.11 -0.88
CA LEU A 119 0.80 7.86 -1.70
C LEU A 119 -0.09 9.10 -1.80
N GLU A 120 -0.19 9.86 -0.72
CA GLU A 120 -0.97 11.11 -0.71
C GLU A 120 -0.39 12.14 -1.69
N GLU A 121 0.93 12.32 -1.71
CA GLU A 121 1.60 13.18 -2.69
C GLU A 121 1.38 12.70 -4.12
N LEU A 122 1.58 11.41 -4.36
CA LEU A 122 1.45 10.83 -5.71
C LEU A 122 0.02 10.90 -6.22
N GLN A 123 -0.95 10.74 -5.32
CA GLN A 123 -2.37 10.93 -5.65
C GLN A 123 -2.65 12.36 -6.09
N GLN A 124 -2.17 13.35 -5.37
CA GLN A 124 -2.37 14.76 -5.74
C GLN A 124 -1.76 15.08 -7.10
N LEU A 125 -0.59 14.52 -7.39
CA LEU A 125 0.10 14.73 -8.67
C LEU A 125 -0.43 13.83 -9.79
N GLN A 126 -1.23 12.81 -9.47
CA GLN A 126 -1.63 11.75 -10.40
C GLN A 126 -0.42 11.17 -11.14
N CYS A 127 0.66 10.93 -10.38
CA CYS A 127 1.92 10.44 -10.91
C CYS A 127 1.82 8.96 -11.28
N PRO A 128 2.07 8.56 -12.55
CA PRO A 128 2.03 7.14 -12.91
C PRO A 128 3.13 6.35 -12.21
N VAL A 129 2.83 5.13 -11.79
CA VAL A 129 3.82 4.21 -11.19
C VAL A 129 4.99 3.95 -12.15
N ALA A 130 4.71 3.88 -13.46
CA ALA A 130 5.74 3.68 -14.48
C ALA A 130 6.81 4.77 -14.50
N SER A 131 6.53 5.97 -13.99
CA SER A 131 7.51 7.05 -13.87
C SER A 131 8.55 6.81 -12.77
N ARG A 132 8.39 5.74 -11.97
CA ARG A 132 9.30 5.33 -10.88
C ARG A 132 9.59 6.46 -9.89
N PRO A 133 8.59 6.93 -9.14
CA PRO A 133 8.71 8.09 -8.24
C PRO A 133 9.48 7.76 -6.95
N ARG A 134 10.71 7.26 -7.07
CA ARG A 134 11.52 6.79 -5.93
C ARG A 134 11.76 7.87 -4.89
N GLN A 135 12.00 9.11 -5.32
CA GLN A 135 12.31 10.21 -4.39
C GLN A 135 11.16 10.53 -3.46
N VAL A 136 9.92 10.43 -3.96
CA VAL A 136 8.73 10.66 -3.12
C VAL A 136 8.67 9.60 -2.02
N PHE A 137 8.87 8.33 -2.37
CA PHE A 137 8.89 7.25 -1.38
C PHE A 137 10.03 7.41 -0.37
N GLN A 138 11.23 7.77 -0.85
CA GLN A 138 12.39 7.96 0.01
C GLN A 138 12.20 9.10 1.02
N ARG A 139 11.56 10.18 0.63
CA ARG A 139 11.27 11.29 1.55
C ARG A 139 10.41 10.86 2.74
N HIS A 140 9.61 9.83 2.56
CA HIS A 140 8.73 9.31 3.61
C HIS A 140 9.21 7.98 4.18
N GLY A 141 10.51 7.69 4.02
CA GLY A 141 11.17 6.59 4.70
C GLY A 141 11.02 5.21 4.06
N THR A 142 10.58 5.12 2.81
CA THR A 142 10.55 3.86 2.08
C THR A 142 11.85 3.67 1.31
N GLU A 143 12.50 2.53 1.52
CA GLU A 143 13.77 2.20 0.88
C GLU A 143 13.67 0.89 0.11
N ALA A 144 13.96 0.96 -1.20
CA ALA A 144 14.00 -0.22 -2.06
C ALA A 144 15.36 -0.93 -1.88
N VAL A 145 15.33 -2.24 -1.69
CA VAL A 145 16.53 -3.07 -1.50
C VAL A 145 16.74 -4.08 -2.63
N GLY A 146 15.81 -4.16 -3.57
CA GLY A 146 15.93 -5.03 -4.73
C GLY A 146 14.72 -4.95 -5.65
N PRO A 147 14.79 -5.64 -6.81
CA PRO A 147 13.65 -5.76 -7.71
C PRO A 147 12.56 -6.64 -7.09
N PRO A 148 11.37 -6.75 -7.74
CA PRO A 148 10.35 -7.70 -7.30
C PRO A 148 10.96 -9.10 -7.15
N PRO A 149 10.80 -9.74 -5.97
CA PRO A 149 11.48 -11.02 -5.66
C PRO A 149 10.69 -12.26 -6.09
N PHE A 150 9.84 -12.12 -7.08
CA PHE A 150 8.95 -13.21 -7.53
C PHE A 150 9.26 -13.69 -8.93
#